data_b243fd27229274dd3651613e04b35086
#
_entry.id   b243fd27229274dd3651613e04b35086
#
_cell.length_a   1.000
_cell.length_b   1.000
_cell.length_c   1.000
_cell.angle_alpha   90.00
_cell.angle_beta   90.00
_cell.angle_gamma   90.00
#
_symmetry.space_group_name_H-M   'P 1'
#
loop_
_entity.id
_entity.type
_entity.pdbx_description
1 polymer ?
#
loop_
_entity_poly.entity_id
_entity_poly.type
_entity_poly.pdbx_seq_one_letter_code
_entity_poly.pdbx_strand_id
1 'polypeptide(L)'
;MNRRHFIQQSSLVTAGVLARPAFSLAAGGADFPVVRVAEKDRNFTSPAVEKAIQTVSQSKVNPELAWLFGNCFPNTLDTTVDFSTANGKPDTYVITGDIDAMWLRDSTAQVTPYLSLIKTDDKLRQLIAGVINRQV
;
A
#
# COMPACT_ATOMS: atom_id res chain seq x y z
N MET A 1 12.37 15.17 36.99
CA MET A 1 12.83 15.95 35.81
C MET A 1 12.15 17.31 35.83
N ASN A 2 12.90 18.42 35.84
CA ASN A 2 12.34 19.75 36.09
C ASN A 2 11.81 20.31 34.77
N ARG A 3 10.59 20.94 34.76
CA ARG A 3 9.93 21.51 33.56
C ARG A 3 10.82 22.46 32.76
N ARG A 4 11.70 23.20 33.42
CA ARG A 4 12.65 24.10 32.77
C ARG A 4 13.69 23.41 31.92
N HIS A 5 14.18 22.23 32.33
CA HIS A 5 15.15 21.45 31.54
C HIS A 5 14.50 20.81 30.31
N PHE A 6 13.22 20.40 30.41
CA PHE A 6 12.48 19.88 29.25
C PHE A 6 12.29 20.97 28.18
N ILE A 7 11.92 22.18 28.57
CA ILE A 7 11.73 23.32 27.64
C ILE A 7 13.05 23.73 26.98
N GLN A 8 14.16 23.75 27.72
CA GLN A 8 15.48 24.07 27.16
C GLN A 8 15.98 23.01 26.17
N GLN A 9 15.76 21.72 26.44
CA GLN A 9 16.11 20.64 25.51
C GLN A 9 15.23 20.65 24.28
N SER A 10 13.95 20.94 24.41
CA SER A 10 13.02 21.05 23.27
C SER A 10 13.38 22.23 22.36
N SER A 11 13.86 23.34 22.89
CA SER A 11 14.30 24.50 22.11
C SER A 11 15.54 24.23 21.26
N LEU A 12 16.46 23.40 21.75
CA LEU A 12 17.67 23.00 21.02
C LEU A 12 17.34 22.04 19.85
N VAL A 13 16.36 21.16 20.03
CA VAL A 13 15.89 20.26 18.96
C VAL A 13 15.19 21.05 17.85
N THR A 14 14.39 22.07 18.21
CA THR A 14 13.68 22.91 17.25
C THR A 14 14.64 23.76 16.41
N ALA A 15 15.73 24.26 17.00
CA ALA A 15 16.76 25.03 16.29
C ALA A 15 17.53 24.13 15.27
N GLY A 16 17.77 22.86 15.59
CA GLY A 16 18.41 21.90 14.70
C GLY A 16 17.56 21.52 13.49
N VAL A 17 16.22 21.57 13.62
CA VAL A 17 15.30 21.24 12.51
C VAL A 17 15.19 22.41 11.52
N LEU A 18 15.36 23.65 11.95
CA LEU A 18 15.34 24.84 11.08
C LEU A 18 16.63 25.04 10.29
N ALA A 19 17.73 24.37 10.67
CA ALA A 19 19.00 24.41 9.95
C ALA A 19 19.12 23.31 8.88
N ARG A 20 18.00 22.76 8.36
CA ARG A 20 18.06 21.92 7.16
C ARG A 20 18.58 22.78 6.01
N PRO A 21 19.67 22.34 5.32
CA PRO A 21 20.02 22.98 4.06
C PRO A 21 18.77 22.97 3.20
N ALA A 22 18.40 24.11 2.64
CA ALA A 22 17.37 24.20 1.63
C ALA A 22 17.75 23.17 0.55
N PHE A 23 17.05 22.04 0.52
CA PHE A 23 17.15 21.14 -0.61
C PHE A 23 16.71 21.98 -1.80
N SER A 24 17.67 22.42 -2.56
CA SER A 24 17.46 23.02 -3.87
C SER A 24 16.53 22.06 -4.62
N LEU A 25 15.33 22.52 -4.94
CA LEU A 25 14.48 21.93 -5.93
C LEU A 25 15.19 22.11 -7.29
N ALA A 26 16.28 21.36 -7.47
CA ALA A 26 16.81 21.14 -8.78
C ALA A 26 15.68 20.44 -9.57
N ALA A 27 15.24 21.05 -10.65
CA ALA A 27 14.33 20.50 -11.64
C ALA A 27 15.04 19.38 -12.44
N GLY A 28 15.62 18.41 -11.74
CA GLY A 28 16.04 17.12 -12.23
C GLY A 28 14.97 16.13 -11.84
N GLY A 29 14.49 15.31 -12.75
CA GLY A 29 13.43 14.34 -12.50
C GLY A 29 13.69 13.62 -11.18
N ALA A 30 12.73 13.68 -10.26
CA ALA A 30 12.87 13.05 -8.96
C ALA A 30 13.01 11.53 -9.20
N ASP A 31 14.19 11.01 -8.91
CA ASP A 31 14.47 9.58 -9.00
C ASP A 31 13.90 8.94 -7.72
N PHE A 32 12.68 8.45 -7.81
CA PHE A 32 12.01 7.81 -6.69
C PHE A 32 12.53 6.38 -6.50
N PRO A 33 12.82 5.94 -5.27
CA PRO A 33 13.33 4.59 -5.03
C PRO A 33 12.31 3.52 -5.41
N VAL A 34 12.80 2.39 -5.92
CA VAL A 34 11.98 1.19 -6.13
C VAL A 34 11.77 0.51 -4.77
N VAL A 35 10.56 0.62 -4.22
CA VAL A 35 10.19 0.06 -2.90
C VAL A 35 9.15 -1.04 -2.99
N ARG A 36 8.48 -1.19 -4.14
CA ARG A 36 7.52 -2.27 -4.36
C ARG A 36 8.21 -3.63 -4.41
N VAL A 37 7.58 -4.64 -3.84
CA VAL A 37 8.06 -6.03 -3.86
C VAL A 37 8.27 -6.52 -5.30
N ALA A 38 9.37 -7.23 -5.55
CA ALA A 38 9.65 -7.80 -6.86
C ALA A 38 8.52 -8.78 -7.27
N GLU A 39 8.18 -8.81 -8.56
CA GLU A 39 7.02 -9.56 -9.06
C GLU A 39 7.01 -11.04 -8.63
N LYS A 40 8.18 -11.68 -8.63
CA LYS A 40 8.35 -13.07 -8.20
C LYS A 40 8.07 -13.34 -6.72
N ASP A 41 8.12 -12.29 -5.90
CA ASP A 41 7.96 -12.37 -4.45
C ASP A 41 6.58 -11.84 -3.99
N ARG A 42 5.69 -11.49 -4.93
CA ARG A 42 4.33 -11.03 -4.65
C ARG A 42 3.40 -12.20 -4.36
N ASN A 43 2.54 -12.04 -3.37
CA ASN A 43 1.55 -13.04 -3.00
C ASN A 43 0.46 -13.19 -4.08
N PHE A 44 0.08 -12.08 -4.71
CA PHE A 44 -0.95 -12.07 -5.74
C PHE A 44 -0.70 -10.97 -6.77
N THR A 45 -0.84 -11.30 -8.06
CA THR A 45 -0.71 -10.34 -9.17
C THR A 45 -2.02 -10.27 -9.94
N SER A 46 -2.51 -9.04 -10.17
CA SER A 46 -3.72 -8.74 -10.91
C SER A 46 -3.42 -7.88 -12.14
N PRO A 47 -3.69 -8.35 -13.37
CA PRO A 47 -3.52 -7.55 -14.57
C PRO A 47 -4.31 -6.24 -14.56
N ALA A 48 -5.50 -6.23 -13.95
CA ALA A 48 -6.31 -5.02 -13.84
C ALA A 48 -5.68 -3.99 -12.90
N VAL A 49 -5.05 -4.42 -11.82
CA VAL A 49 -4.31 -3.55 -10.89
C VAL A 49 -3.06 -2.99 -11.56
N GLU A 50 -2.28 -3.83 -12.25
CA GLU A 50 -1.10 -3.37 -12.99
C GLU A 50 -1.47 -2.33 -14.06
N LYS A 51 -2.57 -2.56 -14.79
CA LYS A 51 -3.09 -1.59 -15.77
C LYS A 51 -3.50 -0.27 -15.12
N ALA A 52 -4.13 -0.31 -13.95
CA ALA A 52 -4.50 0.90 -13.21
C ALA A 52 -3.26 1.70 -12.80
N ILE A 53 -2.23 1.04 -12.28
CA ILE A 53 -0.95 1.66 -11.92
C ILE A 53 -0.30 2.30 -13.16
N GLN A 54 -0.23 1.57 -14.27
CA GLN A 54 0.31 2.09 -15.52
C GLN A 54 -0.47 3.31 -16.02
N THR A 55 -1.80 3.29 -15.94
CA THR A 55 -2.65 4.40 -16.34
C THR A 55 -2.36 5.65 -15.53
N VAL A 56 -2.21 5.53 -14.20
CA VAL A 56 -1.86 6.65 -13.32
C VAL A 56 -0.45 7.16 -13.60
N SER A 57 0.53 6.28 -13.80
CA SER A 57 1.92 6.66 -14.07
C SER A 57 2.09 7.40 -15.41
N GLN A 58 1.23 7.11 -16.39
CA GLN A 58 1.22 7.76 -17.70
C GLN A 58 0.32 9.01 -17.76
N SER A 59 -0.40 9.30 -16.71
CA SER A 59 -1.28 10.46 -16.61
C SER A 59 -0.48 11.73 -16.30
N LYS A 60 -1.15 12.91 -16.41
CA LYS A 60 -0.56 14.21 -16.02
C LYS A 60 -0.57 14.45 -14.50
N VAL A 61 -0.64 13.41 -13.70
CA VAL A 61 -0.57 13.50 -12.23
C VAL A 61 0.87 13.84 -11.82
N ASN A 62 1.00 14.50 -10.68
CA ASN A 62 2.30 14.74 -10.06
C ASN A 62 3.12 13.43 -9.96
N PRO A 63 4.39 13.40 -10.40
CA PRO A 63 5.21 12.18 -10.40
C PRO A 63 5.32 11.51 -9.03
N GLU A 64 5.40 12.27 -7.94
CA GLU A 64 5.42 11.74 -6.58
C GLU A 64 4.12 11.00 -6.22
N LEU A 65 2.96 11.58 -6.60
CA LEU A 65 1.67 10.93 -6.39
C LEU A 65 1.52 9.66 -7.23
N ALA A 66 2.02 9.65 -8.45
CA ALA A 66 2.02 8.46 -9.29
C ALA A 66 2.90 7.36 -8.69
N TRP A 67 4.08 7.73 -8.17
CA TRP A 67 4.97 6.82 -7.47
C TRP A 67 4.34 6.27 -6.19
N LEU A 68 3.75 7.13 -5.34
CA LEU A 68 3.03 6.71 -4.12
C LEU A 68 1.89 5.75 -4.47
N PHE A 69 1.07 6.08 -5.48
CA PHE A 69 -0.01 5.20 -5.91
C PHE A 69 0.51 3.83 -6.36
N GLY A 70 1.58 3.80 -7.15
CA GLY A 70 2.19 2.55 -7.62
C GLY A 70 2.74 1.65 -6.51
N ASN A 71 3.08 2.21 -5.36
CA ASN A 71 3.57 1.45 -4.19
C ASN A 71 2.44 1.10 -3.20
N CYS A 72 1.54 2.05 -2.92
CA CYS A 72 0.51 1.85 -1.90
C CYS A 72 -0.68 1.05 -2.42
N PHE A 73 -1.14 1.33 -3.66
CA PHE A 73 -2.33 0.70 -4.22
C PHE A 73 -2.22 -0.83 -4.32
N PRO A 74 -1.13 -1.44 -4.80
CA PRO A 74 -1.02 -2.88 -4.90
C PRO A 74 -0.60 -3.57 -3.59
N ASN A 75 -0.17 -2.84 -2.56
CA ASN A 75 0.51 -3.38 -1.39
C ASN A 75 -0.24 -4.52 -0.70
N THR A 76 -1.55 -4.40 -0.53
CA THR A 76 -2.38 -5.47 0.06
C THR A 76 -2.27 -6.77 -0.74
N LEU A 77 -2.36 -6.70 -2.06
CA LEU A 77 -2.24 -7.89 -2.93
C LEU A 77 -0.82 -8.44 -2.96
N ASP A 78 0.16 -7.54 -2.98
CA ASP A 78 1.56 -7.92 -3.08
C ASP A 78 2.07 -8.63 -1.80
N THR A 79 1.56 -8.27 -0.60
CA THR A 79 2.24 -8.64 0.66
C THR A 79 1.36 -9.26 1.73
N THR A 80 0.02 -9.07 1.71
CA THR A 80 -0.82 -9.42 2.86
C THR A 80 -1.91 -10.45 2.56
N VAL A 81 -2.15 -10.82 1.30
CA VAL A 81 -3.15 -11.81 0.94
C VAL A 81 -2.52 -13.20 0.82
N ASP A 82 -3.27 -14.20 1.26
CA ASP A 82 -3.03 -15.62 0.95
C ASP A 82 -4.30 -16.15 0.27
N PHE A 83 -4.21 -16.38 -1.04
CA PHE A 83 -5.33 -16.82 -1.87
C PHE A 83 -5.21 -18.31 -2.22
N SER A 84 -6.22 -19.05 -1.86
CA SER A 84 -6.29 -20.50 -2.05
C SER A 84 -7.71 -20.95 -2.47
N THR A 85 -7.91 -22.24 -2.53
CA THR A 85 -9.22 -22.87 -2.72
C THR A 85 -9.45 -23.86 -1.59
N ALA A 86 -10.51 -23.66 -0.81
CA ALA A 86 -10.94 -24.55 0.25
C ALA A 86 -12.29 -25.18 -0.10
N ASN A 87 -12.38 -26.51 -0.10
CA ASN A 87 -13.62 -27.26 -0.43
C ASN A 87 -14.25 -26.86 -1.77
N GLY A 88 -13.42 -26.60 -2.79
CA GLY A 88 -13.87 -26.19 -4.12
C GLY A 88 -14.36 -24.74 -4.24
N LYS A 89 -14.23 -23.92 -3.19
CA LYS A 89 -14.58 -22.51 -3.18
C LYS A 89 -13.35 -21.63 -2.99
N PRO A 90 -13.32 -20.42 -3.57
CA PRO A 90 -12.29 -19.45 -3.29
C PRO A 90 -12.21 -19.17 -1.79
N ASP A 91 -11.00 -19.08 -1.28
CA ASP A 91 -10.69 -18.76 0.11
C ASP A 91 -9.51 -17.79 0.14
N THR A 92 -9.65 -16.68 0.85
CA THR A 92 -8.60 -15.65 0.93
C THR A 92 -8.44 -15.19 2.37
N TYR A 93 -7.24 -15.40 2.90
CA TYR A 93 -6.82 -14.79 4.16
C TYR A 93 -6.15 -13.44 3.88
N VAL A 94 -6.41 -12.45 4.71
CA VAL A 94 -5.80 -11.12 4.62
C VAL A 94 -5.20 -10.77 5.98
N ILE A 95 -3.88 -10.64 6.05
CA ILE A 95 -3.19 -10.14 7.24
C ILE A 95 -3.50 -8.65 7.39
N THR A 96 -4.06 -8.25 8.53
CA THR A 96 -4.63 -6.90 8.73
C THR A 96 -3.87 -6.03 9.72
N GLY A 97 -2.59 -6.29 9.91
CA GLY A 97 -1.76 -5.51 10.81
C GLY A 97 -0.38 -6.12 11.02
N ASP A 98 0.20 -5.86 12.18
CA ASP A 98 1.50 -6.35 12.62
C ASP A 98 1.43 -7.75 13.27
N ILE A 99 0.24 -8.32 13.39
CA ILE A 99 0.00 -9.68 13.89
C ILE A 99 -0.67 -10.51 12.80
N ASP A 100 -0.47 -11.82 12.85
CA ASP A 100 -1.13 -12.78 11.96
C ASP A 100 -2.60 -12.94 12.36
N ALA A 101 -3.42 -11.99 11.95
CA ALA A 101 -4.86 -11.96 12.21
C ALA A 101 -5.61 -11.32 11.04
N MET A 102 -6.82 -11.84 10.75
CA MET A 102 -7.74 -11.29 9.78
C MET A 102 -8.92 -10.63 10.48
N TRP A 103 -8.87 -9.31 10.66
CA TRP A 103 -9.96 -8.54 11.23
C TRP A 103 -11.02 -8.26 10.17
N LEU A 104 -12.29 -8.50 10.48
CA LEU A 104 -13.41 -8.38 9.55
C LEU A 104 -13.47 -7.00 8.87
N ARG A 105 -13.46 -5.93 9.65
CA ARG A 105 -13.53 -4.56 9.13
C ARG A 105 -12.29 -4.20 8.32
N ASP A 106 -11.14 -4.53 8.84
CA ASP A 106 -9.85 -4.10 8.25
C ASP A 106 -9.57 -4.83 6.95
N SER A 107 -9.79 -6.15 6.89
CA SER A 107 -9.66 -6.92 5.64
C SER A 107 -10.65 -6.46 4.56
N THR A 108 -11.89 -6.11 4.95
CA THR A 108 -12.87 -5.53 4.04
C THR A 108 -12.38 -4.19 3.49
N ALA A 109 -11.88 -3.30 4.35
CA ALA A 109 -11.34 -2.01 3.93
C ALA A 109 -10.14 -2.14 2.98
N GLN A 110 -9.23 -3.07 3.26
CA GLN A 110 -8.03 -3.31 2.44
C GLN A 110 -8.35 -3.78 1.03
N VAL A 111 -9.43 -4.54 0.81
CA VAL A 111 -9.80 -5.05 -0.52
C VAL A 111 -10.81 -4.15 -1.25
N THR A 112 -11.47 -3.24 -0.56
CA THR A 112 -12.47 -2.33 -1.13
C THR A 112 -11.96 -1.53 -2.35
N PRO A 113 -10.72 -1.02 -2.38
CA PRO A 113 -10.20 -0.27 -3.54
C PRO A 113 -10.22 -1.06 -4.85
N TYR A 114 -10.19 -2.40 -4.79
CA TYR A 114 -10.15 -3.27 -5.97
C TYR A 114 -11.52 -3.63 -6.53
N LEU A 115 -12.62 -3.33 -5.83
CA LEU A 115 -13.97 -3.72 -6.24
C LEU A 115 -14.36 -3.18 -7.62
N SER A 116 -13.86 -2.02 -8.01
CA SER A 116 -14.12 -1.47 -9.36
C SER A 116 -13.46 -2.28 -10.49
N LEU A 117 -12.44 -3.07 -10.19
CA LEU A 117 -11.62 -3.78 -11.15
C LEU A 117 -12.07 -5.23 -11.38
N ILE A 118 -12.88 -5.81 -10.49
CA ILE A 118 -13.30 -7.23 -10.57
C ILE A 118 -14.11 -7.60 -11.82
N LYS A 119 -14.66 -6.59 -12.51
CA LYS A 119 -15.41 -6.82 -13.77
C LYS A 119 -14.50 -7.21 -14.93
N THR A 120 -13.24 -6.89 -14.86
CA THR A 120 -12.25 -7.08 -15.94
C THR A 120 -11.14 -8.07 -15.55
N ASP A 121 -11.20 -8.62 -14.33
CA ASP A 121 -10.20 -9.55 -13.80
C ASP A 121 -10.88 -10.64 -12.95
N ASP A 122 -11.08 -11.80 -13.57
CA ASP A 122 -11.75 -12.94 -12.94
C ASP A 122 -10.96 -13.51 -11.77
N LYS A 123 -9.61 -13.47 -11.83
CA LYS A 123 -8.76 -13.95 -10.76
C LYS A 123 -8.89 -13.04 -9.53
N LEU A 124 -8.90 -11.71 -9.74
CA LEU A 124 -9.14 -10.74 -8.70
C LEU A 124 -10.55 -10.88 -8.10
N ARG A 125 -11.55 -11.14 -8.95
CA ARG A 125 -12.92 -11.41 -8.49
C ARG A 125 -12.99 -12.64 -7.58
N GLN A 126 -12.27 -13.71 -7.90
CA GLN A 126 -12.19 -14.91 -7.06
C GLN A 126 -11.49 -14.63 -5.74
N LEU A 127 -10.41 -13.84 -5.73
CA LEU A 127 -9.76 -13.41 -4.50
C LEU A 127 -10.74 -12.66 -3.59
N ILE A 128 -11.48 -11.69 -4.12
CA ILE A 128 -12.50 -10.95 -3.34
C ILE A 128 -13.61 -11.87 -2.83
N ALA A 129 -14.09 -12.79 -3.68
CA ALA A 129 -15.07 -13.80 -3.25
C ALA A 129 -14.50 -14.68 -2.11
N GLY A 130 -13.21 -15.01 -2.17
CA GLY A 130 -12.51 -15.74 -1.10
C GLY A 130 -12.49 -14.99 0.23
N VAL A 131 -12.29 -13.67 0.21
CA VAL A 131 -12.38 -12.84 1.42
C VAL A 131 -13.77 -12.94 2.03
N ILE A 132 -14.82 -12.81 1.21
CA ILE A 132 -16.23 -12.92 1.67
C ILE A 132 -16.50 -14.30 2.24
N ASN A 133 -16.09 -15.37 1.53
CA ASN A 133 -16.30 -16.74 1.99
C ASN A 133 -15.65 -17.04 3.34
N ARG A 134 -14.50 -16.41 3.61
CA ARG A 134 -13.77 -16.59 4.88
C ARG A 134 -14.39 -15.78 6.02
N GLN A 135 -15.11 -14.70 5.71
CA GLN A 135 -15.74 -13.83 6.70
C GLN A 135 -17.12 -14.30 7.16
N VAL A 136 -17.77 -15.21 6.44
CA VAL A 136 -19.09 -15.77 6.73
C VAL A 136 -19.00 -17.21 7.18
#